data_f9d0474f673c273e89edfd92c79f3dcb
#
_entry.id   f9d0474f673c273e89edfd92c79f3dcb
#
_cell.length_a   1.000
_cell.length_b   1.000
_cell.length_c   1.000
_cell.angle_alpha   90.00
_cell.angle_beta   90.00
_cell.angle_gamma   90.00
#
_symmetry.space_group_name_H-M   'P 1'
#
loop_
_entity.id
_entity.type
_entity.pdbx_description
1 polymer ?
#
loop_
_entity_poly.entity_id
_entity_poly.type
_entity_poly.pdbx_seq_one_letter_code
_entity_poly.pdbx_strand_id
1 'polypeptide(L)'
;MFITPAILQTAFEVGLIYSLVALSLYLSFSILNLCDLSTDGCYTLGCAVGAMVTIAGHPILALFAAMIAGVCSGFITAFLQTRLGVESMLAGIIVNTGLYTINLMVMGLSSNVSIFGVDTIFTLMKGISDSSFWVTWHKLILIAVIVAIMCIGMVLFLHTRLGLSIRATGDNPEMVKSSSINTAFMITVGLCVSNACTGLAGCLIGQYNKSCDINLGTGMVTIALASLVIGETIFGRHRSVKMGIVGVLAGSCLYRLIVAIALRMNVPTEAFKLVSAVIVAVAIAVPKLKEYSAFLRARKQAEQMHRDANRALRKGGR
;
A
#
# COMPACT_ATOMS: atom_id res chain seq x y z
N MET A 1 20.92 14.83 20.15
CA MET A 1 20.30 13.51 19.94
C MET A 1 19.41 13.61 18.70
N PHE A 2 19.78 13.01 17.56
CA PHE A 2 19.06 13.16 16.26
C PHE A 2 17.71 12.42 16.22
N ILE A 3 17.49 11.44 17.03
CA ILE A 3 16.23 10.65 17.08
C ILE A 3 15.68 10.66 18.48
N THR A 4 14.54 11.34 18.67
CA THR A 4 13.81 11.35 19.96
C THR A 4 12.82 10.15 19.96
N PRO A 5 12.60 9.46 21.08
CA PRO A 5 11.64 8.33 21.14
C PRO A 5 10.25 8.66 20.59
N ALA A 6 9.78 9.89 20.80
CA ALA A 6 8.50 10.36 20.27
C ALA A 6 8.42 10.36 18.75
N ILE A 7 9.52 10.69 18.05
CA ILE A 7 9.56 10.68 16.57
C ILE A 7 9.52 9.24 16.06
N LEU A 8 10.23 8.34 16.73
CA LEU A 8 10.20 6.93 16.37
C LEU A 8 8.79 6.36 16.52
N GLN A 9 8.11 6.69 17.64
CA GLN A 9 6.73 6.29 17.87
C GLN A 9 5.79 6.81 16.78
N THR A 10 5.82 8.11 16.47
CA THR A 10 4.98 8.70 15.40
C THR A 10 5.30 8.10 14.03
N ALA A 11 6.57 7.81 13.73
CA ALA A 11 6.97 7.17 12.48
C ALA A 11 6.39 5.75 12.36
N PHE A 12 6.36 4.98 13.45
CA PHE A 12 5.74 3.66 13.47
C PHE A 12 4.22 3.73 13.39
N GLU A 13 3.57 4.66 14.11
CA GLU A 13 2.12 4.85 14.06
C GLU A 13 1.64 5.14 12.63
N VAL A 14 2.24 6.13 11.98
CA VAL A 14 1.88 6.48 10.60
C VAL A 14 2.37 5.43 9.59
N GLY A 15 3.52 4.80 9.85
CA GLY A 15 4.04 3.69 9.05
C GLY A 15 3.09 2.50 9.01
N LEU A 16 2.49 2.14 10.14
CA LEU A 16 1.48 1.09 10.23
C LEU A 16 0.17 1.47 9.48
N ILE A 17 -0.28 2.71 9.56
CA ILE A 17 -1.46 3.15 8.78
C ILE A 17 -1.16 3.03 7.28
N TYR A 18 0.01 3.49 6.82
CA TYR A 18 0.39 3.41 5.41
C TYR A 18 0.64 1.97 4.94
N SER A 19 0.94 1.05 5.87
CA SER A 19 1.06 -0.36 5.52
C SER A 19 -0.25 -0.96 4.99
N LEU A 20 -1.41 -0.43 5.37
CA LEU A 20 -2.71 -0.84 4.81
C LEU A 20 -2.84 -0.45 3.34
N VAL A 21 -2.34 0.73 2.93
CA VAL A 21 -2.30 1.12 1.52
C VAL A 21 -1.29 0.27 0.75
N ALA A 22 -0.14 0.00 1.35
CA ALA A 22 0.85 -0.88 0.75
C ALA A 22 0.34 -2.34 0.63
N LEU A 23 -0.49 -2.81 1.59
CA LEU A 23 -1.16 -4.10 1.53
C LEU A 23 -2.23 -4.14 0.42
N SER A 24 -2.94 -3.04 0.20
CA SER A 24 -3.85 -2.87 -0.92
C SER A 24 -3.10 -3.04 -2.25
N LEU A 25 -2.01 -2.31 -2.44
CA LEU A 25 -1.19 -2.44 -3.65
C LEU A 25 -0.47 -3.78 -3.76
N TYR A 26 -0.14 -4.44 -2.67
CA TYR A 26 0.36 -5.82 -2.71
C TYR A 26 -0.66 -6.75 -3.36
N LEU A 27 -1.95 -6.60 -3.04
CA LEU A 27 -3.01 -7.41 -3.66
C LEU A 27 -3.23 -7.04 -5.13
N SER A 28 -3.32 -5.75 -5.46
CA SER A 28 -3.60 -5.31 -6.84
C SER A 28 -2.37 -5.43 -7.74
N PHE A 29 -1.21 -4.97 -7.31
CA PHE A 29 -0.01 -4.90 -8.14
C PHE A 29 0.83 -6.18 -8.10
N SER A 30 1.10 -6.74 -6.89
CA SER A 30 2.00 -7.90 -6.77
C SER A 30 1.29 -9.24 -7.00
N ILE A 31 -0.01 -9.34 -6.64
CA ILE A 31 -0.80 -10.58 -6.78
C ILE A 31 -1.60 -10.59 -8.08
N LEU A 32 -2.37 -9.54 -8.39
CA LEU A 32 -3.21 -9.47 -9.60
C LEU A 32 -2.45 -8.97 -10.84
N ASN A 33 -1.24 -8.44 -10.69
CA ASN A 33 -0.48 -7.76 -11.76
C ASN A 33 -1.26 -6.61 -12.42
N LEU A 34 -2.13 -5.93 -11.66
CA LEU A 34 -2.92 -4.79 -12.12
C LEU A 34 -2.45 -3.50 -11.44
N CYS A 35 -2.14 -2.47 -12.23
CA CYS A 35 -1.76 -1.17 -11.71
C CYS A 35 -3.02 -0.35 -11.43
N ASP A 36 -3.45 -0.29 -10.17
CA ASP A 36 -4.63 0.48 -9.75
C ASP A 36 -4.22 1.90 -9.30
N LEU A 37 -4.44 2.87 -10.16
CA LEU A 37 -4.19 4.29 -9.87
C LEU A 37 -5.38 4.99 -9.21
N SER A 38 -6.50 4.28 -8.98
CA SER A 38 -7.65 4.83 -8.24
C SER A 38 -7.39 4.94 -6.74
N THR A 39 -6.31 4.31 -6.26
CA THR A 39 -5.91 4.24 -4.85
C THR A 39 -5.77 5.63 -4.21
N ASP A 40 -5.23 6.63 -4.92
CA ASP A 40 -5.08 8.01 -4.42
C ASP A 40 -6.44 8.63 -4.09
N GLY A 41 -7.40 8.54 -5.04
CA GLY A 41 -8.77 9.05 -4.83
C GLY A 41 -9.55 8.24 -3.80
N CYS A 42 -9.37 6.91 -3.78
CA CYS A 42 -10.00 6.02 -2.81
C CYS A 42 -9.52 6.28 -1.38
N TYR A 43 -8.23 6.60 -1.20
CA TYR A 43 -7.67 6.97 0.10
C TYR A 43 -8.31 8.26 0.64
N THR A 44 -8.44 9.27 -0.22
CA THR A 44 -9.14 10.52 0.12
C THR A 44 -10.63 10.27 0.39
N LEU A 45 -11.30 9.40 -0.39
CA LEU A 45 -12.68 9.00 -0.17
C LEU A 45 -12.88 8.37 1.22
N GLY A 46 -11.98 7.44 1.59
CA GLY A 46 -12.00 6.82 2.91
C GLY A 46 -11.82 7.84 4.03
N CYS A 47 -10.94 8.84 3.84
CA CYS A 47 -10.77 9.94 4.78
C CYS A 47 -12.03 10.82 4.87
N ALA A 48 -12.61 11.22 3.73
CA ALA A 48 -13.79 12.08 3.67
C ALA A 48 -15.03 11.42 4.31
N VAL A 49 -15.35 10.19 3.92
CA VAL A 49 -16.47 9.42 4.50
C VAL A 49 -16.21 9.16 5.98
N GLY A 50 -14.98 8.78 6.34
CA GLY A 50 -14.57 8.57 7.72
C GLY A 50 -14.71 9.83 8.58
N ALA A 51 -14.31 11.00 8.05
CA ALA A 51 -14.44 12.29 8.73
C ALA A 51 -15.91 12.65 8.97
N MET A 52 -16.75 12.56 7.96
CA MET A 52 -18.18 12.93 8.06
C MET A 52 -18.94 12.02 9.02
N VAL A 53 -18.70 10.70 8.99
CA VAL A 53 -19.34 9.76 9.93
C VAL A 53 -18.82 9.96 11.36
N THR A 54 -17.54 10.31 11.52
CA THR A 54 -16.97 10.66 12.84
C THR A 54 -17.60 11.93 13.40
N ILE A 55 -17.80 12.97 12.57
CA ILE A 55 -18.48 14.22 12.96
C ILE A 55 -19.94 13.94 13.35
N ALA A 56 -20.59 12.96 12.72
CA ALA A 56 -21.94 12.50 13.12
C ALA A 56 -21.97 11.73 14.47
N GLY A 57 -20.82 11.58 15.15
CA GLY A 57 -20.74 10.97 16.48
C GLY A 57 -20.49 9.44 16.47
N HIS A 58 -20.18 8.85 15.33
CA HIS A 58 -19.99 7.39 15.21
C HIS A 58 -18.60 7.00 14.70
N PRO A 59 -17.51 7.20 15.47
CA PRO A 59 -16.15 7.01 15.02
C PRO A 59 -15.80 5.54 14.69
N ILE A 60 -16.44 4.56 15.32
CA ILE A 60 -16.24 3.13 15.02
C ILE A 60 -16.95 2.77 13.70
N LEU A 61 -18.18 3.22 13.50
CA LEU A 61 -18.90 3.01 12.24
C LEU A 61 -18.19 3.67 11.06
N ALA A 62 -17.45 4.74 11.29
CA ALA A 62 -16.65 5.41 10.27
C ALA A 62 -15.64 4.47 9.58
N LEU A 63 -15.05 3.51 10.31
CA LEU A 63 -14.14 2.52 9.71
C LEU A 63 -14.84 1.63 8.70
N PHE A 64 -16.01 1.09 9.08
CA PHE A 64 -16.81 0.22 8.20
C PHE A 64 -17.36 0.99 7.00
N ALA A 65 -17.85 2.22 7.22
CA ALA A 65 -18.33 3.08 6.15
C ALA A 65 -17.23 3.40 5.13
N ALA A 66 -16.02 3.69 5.59
CA ALA A 66 -14.87 3.95 4.73
C ALA A 66 -14.44 2.69 3.95
N MET A 67 -14.51 1.51 4.57
CA MET A 67 -14.25 0.24 3.85
C MET A 67 -15.28 0.02 2.75
N ILE A 68 -16.57 0.23 3.02
CA ILE A 68 -17.64 0.10 2.03
C ILE A 68 -17.45 1.10 0.89
N ALA A 69 -17.12 2.35 1.20
CA ALA A 69 -16.82 3.36 0.19
C ALA A 69 -15.62 2.94 -0.69
N GLY A 70 -14.59 2.35 -0.09
CA GLY A 70 -13.47 1.77 -0.82
C GLY A 70 -13.89 0.62 -1.72
N VAL A 71 -14.74 -0.30 -1.24
CA VAL A 71 -15.31 -1.38 -2.07
C VAL A 71 -16.07 -0.82 -3.28
N CYS A 72 -16.88 0.22 -3.09
CA CYS A 72 -17.60 0.86 -4.20
C CYS A 72 -16.64 1.46 -5.24
N SER A 73 -15.56 2.13 -4.80
CA SER A 73 -14.53 2.65 -5.68
C SER A 73 -13.86 1.52 -6.47
N GLY A 74 -13.43 0.45 -5.78
CA GLY A 74 -12.81 -0.72 -6.41
C GLY A 74 -13.75 -1.43 -7.38
N PHE A 75 -15.04 -1.49 -7.07
CA PHE A 75 -16.04 -2.07 -7.97
C PHE A 75 -16.18 -1.26 -9.26
N ILE A 76 -16.20 0.08 -9.19
CA ILE A 76 -16.28 0.96 -10.38
C ILE A 76 -15.02 0.77 -11.25
N THR A 77 -13.84 0.75 -10.64
CA THR A 77 -12.57 0.51 -11.35
C THR A 77 -12.57 -0.86 -12.04
N ALA A 78 -12.99 -1.90 -11.32
CA ALA A 78 -13.08 -3.24 -11.87
C ALA A 78 -14.12 -3.36 -12.97
N PHE A 79 -15.26 -2.68 -12.87
CA PHE A 79 -16.29 -2.64 -13.90
C PHE A 79 -15.77 -2.05 -15.20
N LEU A 80 -15.04 -0.93 -15.14
CA LEU A 80 -14.41 -0.31 -16.31
C LEU A 80 -13.45 -1.27 -17.00
N GLN A 81 -12.61 -1.98 -16.20
CA GLN A 81 -11.61 -2.90 -16.73
C GLN A 81 -12.25 -4.17 -17.32
N THR A 82 -13.20 -4.77 -16.61
CA THR A 82 -13.68 -6.12 -16.96
C THR A 82 -14.87 -6.13 -17.91
N ARG A 83 -15.73 -5.09 -17.88
CA ARG A 83 -16.93 -5.00 -18.73
C ARG A 83 -16.73 -4.08 -19.93
N LEU A 84 -16.01 -2.98 -19.74
CA LEU A 84 -15.78 -2.02 -20.82
C LEU A 84 -14.44 -2.25 -21.53
N GLY A 85 -13.58 -3.17 -21.00
CA GLY A 85 -12.30 -3.49 -21.61
C GLY A 85 -11.27 -2.36 -21.53
N VAL A 86 -11.44 -1.42 -20.61
CA VAL A 86 -10.50 -0.30 -20.41
C VAL A 86 -9.23 -0.82 -19.77
N GLU A 87 -8.07 -0.38 -20.25
CA GLU A 87 -6.78 -0.72 -19.67
C GLU A 87 -6.72 -0.32 -18.19
N SER A 88 -6.05 -1.15 -17.34
CA SER A 88 -6.02 -0.98 -15.89
C SER A 88 -5.57 0.42 -15.44
N MET A 89 -4.50 0.95 -16.06
CA MET A 89 -4.01 2.30 -15.73
C MET A 89 -5.03 3.38 -16.09
N LEU A 90 -5.63 3.31 -17.28
CA LEU A 90 -6.64 4.28 -17.71
C LEU A 90 -7.90 4.23 -16.83
N ALA A 91 -8.39 3.04 -16.50
CA ALA A 91 -9.53 2.88 -15.60
C ALA A 91 -9.25 3.52 -14.23
N GLY A 92 -8.06 3.30 -13.68
CA GLY A 92 -7.64 3.92 -12.42
C GLY A 92 -7.60 5.45 -12.48
N ILE A 93 -7.07 6.03 -13.55
CA ILE A 93 -7.02 7.50 -13.75
C ILE A 93 -8.43 8.08 -13.88
N ILE A 94 -9.31 7.46 -14.65
CA ILE A 94 -10.71 7.90 -14.82
C ILE A 94 -11.43 7.91 -13.48
N VAL A 95 -11.32 6.81 -12.71
CA VAL A 95 -11.96 6.70 -11.42
C VAL A 95 -11.37 7.70 -10.42
N ASN A 96 -10.04 7.86 -10.37
CA ASN A 96 -9.38 8.83 -9.51
C ASN A 96 -9.88 10.26 -9.77
N THR A 97 -10.00 10.63 -11.05
CA THR A 97 -10.52 11.96 -11.45
C THR A 97 -11.99 12.13 -11.03
N GLY A 98 -12.82 11.12 -11.23
CA GLY A 98 -14.22 11.14 -10.78
C GLY A 98 -14.36 11.20 -9.26
N LEU A 99 -13.53 10.46 -8.55
CA LEU A 99 -13.51 10.45 -7.08
C LEU A 99 -13.16 11.81 -6.48
N TYR A 100 -12.37 12.66 -7.17
CA TYR A 100 -12.09 14.01 -6.69
C TYR A 100 -13.36 14.80 -6.44
N THR A 101 -14.30 14.79 -7.39
CA THR A 101 -15.59 15.50 -7.25
C THR A 101 -16.49 14.84 -6.20
N ILE A 102 -16.51 13.51 -6.13
CA ILE A 102 -17.28 12.77 -5.13
C ILE A 102 -16.75 13.10 -3.72
N ASN A 103 -15.43 13.12 -3.54
CA ASN A 103 -14.79 13.47 -2.28
C ASN A 103 -15.18 14.90 -1.85
N LEU A 104 -15.14 15.85 -2.79
CA LEU A 104 -15.53 17.22 -2.53
C LEU A 104 -17.02 17.34 -2.12
N MET A 105 -17.91 16.59 -2.77
CA MET A 105 -19.33 16.53 -2.42
C MET A 105 -19.54 15.92 -1.02
N VAL A 106 -18.86 14.83 -0.69
CA VAL A 106 -18.93 14.20 0.63
C VAL A 106 -18.43 15.14 1.71
N MET A 107 -17.40 15.94 1.44
CA MET A 107 -16.83 16.94 2.36
C MET A 107 -17.67 18.23 2.43
N GLY A 108 -18.86 18.28 1.83
CA GLY A 108 -19.75 19.45 1.84
C GLY A 108 -19.21 20.62 1.01
N LEU A 109 -18.56 20.34 -0.13
CA LEU A 109 -17.92 21.29 -1.04
C LEU A 109 -16.78 22.10 -0.39
N SER A 110 -16.21 21.59 0.71
CA SER A 110 -15.06 22.16 1.38
C SER A 110 -13.78 21.38 1.01
N SER A 111 -12.68 22.07 0.77
CA SER A 111 -11.38 21.43 0.48
C SER A 111 -10.72 20.82 1.73
N ASN A 112 -11.16 21.24 2.92
CA ASN A 112 -10.64 20.74 4.20
C ASN A 112 -11.77 20.66 5.23
N VAL A 113 -11.86 19.52 5.91
CA VAL A 113 -12.83 19.27 6.99
C VAL A 113 -12.07 19.01 8.28
N SER A 114 -12.39 19.79 9.32
CA SER A 114 -11.78 19.63 10.65
C SER A 114 -12.64 18.72 11.53
N ILE A 115 -11.97 17.76 12.20
CA ILE A 115 -12.58 16.83 13.17
C ILE A 115 -12.21 17.26 14.61
N PHE A 116 -11.69 18.48 14.80
CA PHE A 116 -11.36 18.97 16.14
C PHE A 116 -12.62 19.14 16.98
N GLY A 117 -12.54 18.70 18.23
CA GLY A 117 -13.68 18.79 19.16
C GLY A 117 -14.65 17.61 19.10
N VAL A 118 -14.45 16.65 18.19
CA VAL A 118 -15.25 15.43 18.08
C VAL A 118 -14.45 14.22 18.59
N ASP A 119 -15.15 13.28 19.20
CA ASP A 119 -14.54 12.04 19.65
C ASP A 119 -14.14 11.16 18.48
N THR A 120 -12.85 10.83 18.43
CA THR A 120 -12.29 9.88 17.48
C THR A 120 -12.08 8.53 18.17
N ILE A 121 -11.80 7.46 17.43
CA ILE A 121 -11.47 6.17 18.03
C ILE A 121 -10.26 6.29 18.97
N PHE A 122 -9.32 7.19 18.67
CA PHE A 122 -8.15 7.44 19.50
C PHE A 122 -8.51 8.15 20.82
N THR A 123 -9.47 9.07 20.82
CA THR A 123 -9.95 9.71 22.04
C THR A 123 -10.76 8.77 22.91
N LEU A 124 -11.60 7.92 22.32
CA LEU A 124 -12.33 6.87 23.03
C LEU A 124 -11.39 5.89 23.74
N MET A 125 -10.34 5.42 23.03
CA MET A 125 -9.35 4.52 23.60
C MET A 125 -8.52 5.17 24.71
N LYS A 126 -8.24 6.46 24.63
CA LYS A 126 -7.56 7.20 25.69
C LYS A 126 -8.34 7.18 27.00
N GLY A 127 -9.68 7.26 26.94
CA GLY A 127 -10.57 7.28 28.10
C GLY A 127 -10.68 5.95 28.87
N ILE A 128 -10.09 4.86 28.37
CA ILE A 128 -10.19 3.53 29.01
C ILE A 128 -9.31 3.41 30.27
N SER A 129 -8.15 4.09 30.31
CA SER A 129 -7.23 4.03 31.44
C SER A 129 -6.36 5.28 31.55
N ASP A 130 -6.15 5.76 32.77
CA ASP A 130 -5.31 6.93 33.08
C ASP A 130 -3.84 6.57 33.35
N SER A 131 -3.42 5.33 33.08
CA SER A 131 -2.03 4.91 33.23
C SER A 131 -1.11 5.71 32.31
N SER A 132 0.02 6.22 32.82
CA SER A 132 1.02 6.97 32.06
C SER A 132 1.51 6.18 30.83
N PHE A 133 1.66 4.86 30.94
CA PHE A 133 2.00 3.98 29.83
C PHE A 133 0.88 3.99 28.76
N TRP A 134 -0.38 3.87 29.17
CA TRP A 134 -1.53 3.85 28.27
C TRP A 134 -1.69 5.15 27.51
N VAL A 135 -1.57 6.29 28.19
CA VAL A 135 -1.65 7.62 27.57
C VAL A 135 -0.60 7.82 26.48
N THR A 136 0.56 7.21 26.61
CA THR A 136 1.63 7.31 25.61
C THR A 136 1.43 6.35 24.43
N TRP A 137 1.02 5.11 24.69
CA TRP A 137 1.06 4.04 23.69
C TRP A 137 -0.30 3.65 23.08
N HIS A 138 -1.43 4.21 23.57
CA HIS A 138 -2.79 3.85 23.13
C HIS A 138 -2.98 3.94 21.60
N LYS A 139 -2.44 4.98 20.94
CA LYS A 139 -2.54 5.15 19.50
C LYS A 139 -1.85 4.02 18.75
N LEU A 140 -0.61 3.74 19.13
CA LEU A 140 0.19 2.69 18.48
C LEU A 140 -0.44 1.32 18.68
N ILE A 141 -0.91 1.01 19.88
CA ILE A 141 -1.58 -0.26 20.18
C ILE A 141 -2.85 -0.41 19.33
N LEU A 142 -3.70 0.62 19.27
CA LEU A 142 -4.93 0.58 18.49
C LEU A 142 -4.64 0.35 17.00
N ILE A 143 -3.73 1.13 16.43
CA ILE A 143 -3.34 0.99 15.02
C ILE A 143 -2.76 -0.41 14.76
N ALA A 144 -1.87 -0.89 15.63
CA ALA A 144 -1.27 -2.21 15.50
C ALA A 144 -2.31 -3.34 15.53
N VAL A 145 -3.33 -3.24 16.39
CA VAL A 145 -4.43 -4.21 16.47
C VAL A 145 -5.25 -4.19 15.18
N ILE A 146 -5.64 -3.02 14.67
CA ILE A 146 -6.41 -2.89 13.43
C ILE A 146 -5.61 -3.46 12.25
N VAL A 147 -4.34 -3.08 12.13
CA VAL A 147 -3.44 -3.58 11.07
C VAL A 147 -3.26 -5.09 11.18
N ALA A 148 -3.07 -5.63 12.38
CA ALA A 148 -2.95 -7.07 12.59
C ALA A 148 -4.21 -7.83 12.16
N ILE A 149 -5.41 -7.32 12.50
CA ILE A 149 -6.69 -7.89 12.07
C ILE A 149 -6.77 -7.90 10.53
N MET A 150 -6.42 -6.78 9.88
CA MET A 150 -6.45 -6.69 8.41
C MET A 150 -5.42 -7.62 7.75
N CYS A 151 -4.22 -7.74 8.32
CA CYS A 151 -3.19 -8.67 7.80
C CYS A 151 -3.61 -10.12 7.95
N ILE A 152 -4.16 -10.50 9.11
CA ILE A 152 -4.69 -11.86 9.34
C ILE A 152 -5.85 -12.11 8.37
N GLY A 153 -6.79 -11.18 8.24
CA GLY A 153 -7.89 -11.26 7.28
C GLY A 153 -7.40 -11.45 5.83
N MET A 154 -6.38 -10.69 5.41
CA MET A 154 -5.79 -10.81 4.08
C MET A 154 -5.09 -12.17 3.89
N VAL A 155 -4.33 -12.65 4.89
CA VAL A 155 -3.71 -13.98 4.84
C VAL A 155 -4.78 -15.06 4.69
N LEU A 156 -5.84 -15.03 5.52
CA LEU A 156 -6.93 -16.00 5.46
C LEU A 156 -7.64 -15.91 4.12
N PHE A 157 -7.99 -14.72 3.66
CA PHE A 157 -8.64 -14.49 2.36
C PHE A 157 -7.81 -15.09 1.21
N LEU A 158 -6.52 -14.85 1.15
CA LEU A 158 -5.64 -15.35 0.09
C LEU A 158 -5.42 -16.87 0.14
N HIS A 159 -5.76 -17.54 1.24
CA HIS A 159 -5.74 -19.01 1.36
C HIS A 159 -7.10 -19.64 1.05
N THR A 160 -8.17 -18.86 0.88
CA THR A 160 -9.48 -19.37 0.42
C THR A 160 -9.43 -19.78 -1.05
N ARG A 161 -10.47 -20.50 -1.52
CA ARG A 161 -10.61 -20.85 -2.94
C ARG A 161 -10.65 -19.62 -3.84
N LEU A 162 -11.32 -18.53 -3.39
CA LEU A 162 -11.34 -17.26 -4.11
C LEU A 162 -9.94 -16.62 -4.19
N GLY A 163 -9.22 -16.58 -3.08
CA GLY A 163 -7.87 -16.02 -3.04
C GLY A 163 -6.87 -16.81 -3.90
N LEU A 164 -6.98 -18.14 -3.92
CA LEU A 164 -6.17 -18.97 -4.82
C LEU A 164 -6.49 -18.70 -6.30
N SER A 165 -7.77 -18.52 -6.64
CA SER A 165 -8.20 -18.19 -8.01
C SER A 165 -7.74 -16.78 -8.41
N ILE A 166 -7.75 -15.82 -7.49
CA ILE A 166 -7.22 -14.46 -7.71
C ILE A 166 -5.72 -14.52 -8.02
N ARG A 167 -4.94 -15.28 -7.25
CA ARG A 167 -3.50 -15.47 -7.48
C ARG A 167 -3.23 -16.12 -8.83
N ALA A 168 -3.96 -17.19 -9.15
CA ALA A 168 -3.85 -17.86 -10.44
C ALA A 168 -4.21 -16.91 -11.61
N THR A 169 -5.22 -16.03 -11.43
CA THR A 169 -5.61 -15.02 -12.42
C THR A 169 -4.50 -14.00 -12.67
N GLY A 170 -3.77 -13.59 -11.62
CA GLY A 170 -2.63 -12.68 -11.77
C GLY A 170 -1.42 -13.33 -12.43
N ASP A 171 -1.19 -14.64 -12.18
CA ASP A 171 -0.09 -15.37 -12.79
C ASP A 171 -0.34 -15.66 -14.29
N ASN A 172 -1.53 -16.16 -14.64
CA ASN A 172 -1.88 -16.45 -16.03
C ASN A 172 -3.41 -16.45 -16.24
N PRO A 173 -3.99 -15.32 -16.69
CA PRO A 173 -5.43 -15.20 -16.88
C PRO A 173 -5.99 -16.14 -17.97
N GLU A 174 -5.23 -16.48 -19.00
CA GLU A 174 -5.68 -17.38 -20.07
C GLU A 174 -5.82 -18.83 -19.55
N MET A 175 -4.88 -19.28 -18.72
CA MET A 175 -4.96 -20.60 -18.09
C MET A 175 -6.18 -20.68 -17.15
N VAL A 176 -6.50 -19.63 -16.43
CA VAL A 176 -7.64 -19.58 -15.51
C VAL A 176 -8.96 -19.61 -16.28
N LYS A 177 -9.07 -18.94 -17.42
CA LYS A 177 -10.22 -18.99 -18.31
C LYS A 177 -10.45 -20.42 -18.84
N SER A 178 -9.38 -21.13 -19.25
CA SER A 178 -9.49 -22.51 -19.72
C SER A 178 -9.96 -23.48 -18.64
N SER A 179 -9.74 -23.12 -17.36
CA SER A 179 -10.23 -23.87 -16.18
C SER A 179 -11.66 -23.51 -15.76
N SER A 180 -12.43 -22.82 -16.64
CA SER A 180 -13.83 -22.41 -16.40
C SER A 180 -14.02 -21.43 -15.23
N ILE A 181 -12.97 -20.75 -14.79
CA ILE A 181 -13.03 -19.73 -13.75
C ILE A 181 -13.25 -18.35 -14.40
N ASN A 182 -14.20 -17.58 -13.87
CA ASN A 182 -14.47 -16.23 -14.37
C ASN A 182 -13.42 -15.23 -13.88
N THR A 183 -12.45 -14.92 -14.75
CA THR A 183 -11.35 -13.97 -14.45
C THR A 183 -11.85 -12.56 -14.14
N ALA A 184 -12.94 -12.10 -14.82
CA ALA A 184 -13.53 -10.81 -14.57
C ALA A 184 -14.07 -10.69 -13.13
N PHE A 185 -14.72 -11.75 -12.63
CA PHE A 185 -15.18 -11.81 -11.24
C PHE A 185 -14.01 -11.81 -10.25
N MET A 186 -12.92 -12.54 -10.55
CA MET A 186 -11.74 -12.58 -9.68
C MET A 186 -11.06 -11.22 -9.59
N ILE A 187 -10.91 -10.51 -10.70
CA ILE A 187 -10.38 -9.14 -10.75
C ILE A 187 -11.27 -8.20 -9.94
N THR A 188 -12.60 -8.29 -10.11
CA THR A 188 -13.54 -7.43 -9.39
C THR A 188 -13.43 -7.63 -7.89
N VAL A 189 -13.45 -8.87 -7.40
CA VAL A 189 -13.31 -9.17 -5.97
C VAL A 189 -11.96 -8.68 -5.44
N GLY A 190 -10.88 -8.92 -6.18
CA GLY A 190 -9.55 -8.49 -5.76
C GLY A 190 -9.42 -6.97 -5.63
N LEU A 191 -9.91 -6.20 -6.61
CA LEU A 191 -9.90 -4.73 -6.55
C LEU A 191 -10.83 -4.18 -5.46
N CYS A 192 -11.98 -4.80 -5.20
CA CYS A 192 -12.87 -4.43 -4.11
C CYS A 192 -12.18 -4.62 -2.74
N VAL A 193 -11.53 -5.75 -2.51
CA VAL A 193 -10.80 -6.02 -1.26
C VAL A 193 -9.59 -5.09 -1.11
N SER A 194 -8.85 -4.87 -2.20
CA SER A 194 -7.73 -3.92 -2.24
C SER A 194 -8.17 -2.53 -1.81
N ASN A 195 -9.16 -1.97 -2.47
CA ASN A 195 -9.64 -0.62 -2.20
C ASN A 195 -10.37 -0.49 -0.84
N ALA A 196 -10.93 -1.57 -0.29
CA ALA A 196 -11.44 -1.57 1.09
C ALA A 196 -10.32 -1.29 2.10
N CYS A 197 -9.13 -1.88 1.92
CA CYS A 197 -7.96 -1.61 2.76
C CYS A 197 -7.49 -0.15 2.63
N THR A 198 -7.52 0.38 1.40
CA THR A 198 -7.17 1.79 1.14
C THR A 198 -8.14 2.76 1.81
N GLY A 199 -9.44 2.51 1.69
CA GLY A 199 -10.47 3.33 2.35
C GLY A 199 -10.33 3.32 3.87
N LEU A 200 -10.05 2.16 4.47
CA LEU A 200 -9.78 2.04 5.90
C LEU A 200 -8.55 2.86 6.32
N ALA A 201 -7.46 2.80 5.55
CA ALA A 201 -6.25 3.57 5.82
C ALA A 201 -6.53 5.09 5.77
N GLY A 202 -7.32 5.54 4.79
CA GLY A 202 -7.76 6.94 4.68
C GLY A 202 -8.57 7.40 5.89
N CYS A 203 -9.50 6.59 6.37
CA CYS A 203 -10.27 6.89 7.58
C CYS A 203 -9.38 6.98 8.83
N LEU A 204 -8.45 6.03 9.00
CA LEU A 204 -7.55 6.02 10.15
C LEU A 204 -6.65 7.25 10.18
N ILE A 205 -6.09 7.68 9.05
CA ILE A 205 -5.24 8.88 9.02
C ILE A 205 -6.05 10.16 9.25
N GLY A 206 -7.28 10.24 8.73
CA GLY A 206 -8.19 11.37 8.98
C GLY A 206 -8.51 11.53 10.45
N GLN A 207 -8.85 10.45 11.16
CA GLN A 207 -9.07 10.45 12.60
C GLN A 207 -7.79 10.70 13.41
N TYR A 208 -6.63 10.20 12.92
CA TYR A 208 -5.34 10.41 13.55
C TYR A 208 -4.91 11.89 13.50
N ASN A 209 -4.99 12.51 12.32
CA ASN A 209 -4.65 13.91 12.10
C ASN A 209 -5.75 14.88 12.58
N LYS A 210 -6.96 14.37 12.85
CA LYS A 210 -8.16 15.16 13.14
C LYS A 210 -8.53 16.15 12.04
N SER A 211 -8.18 15.88 10.82
CA SER A 211 -8.47 16.68 9.63
C SER A 211 -8.51 15.81 8.39
N CYS A 212 -9.33 16.20 7.43
CA CYS A 212 -9.38 15.62 6.10
C CYS A 212 -9.16 16.72 5.06
N ASP A 213 -8.14 16.55 4.21
CA ASP A 213 -7.85 17.45 3.09
C ASP A 213 -8.10 16.73 1.78
N ILE A 214 -8.63 17.41 0.77
CA ILE A 214 -8.98 16.85 -0.53
C ILE A 214 -7.74 16.28 -1.29
N ASN A 215 -6.56 16.84 -1.02
CA ASN A 215 -5.30 16.44 -1.65
C ASN A 215 -4.52 15.39 -0.82
N LEU A 216 -5.10 14.90 0.29
CA LEU A 216 -4.42 13.98 1.21
C LEU A 216 -3.94 12.70 0.53
N GLY A 217 -4.68 12.20 -0.45
CA GLY A 217 -4.35 10.99 -1.21
C GLY A 217 -3.31 11.21 -2.31
N THR A 218 -2.97 12.45 -2.66
CA THR A 218 -2.09 12.72 -3.80
C THR A 218 -0.69 12.15 -3.58
N GLY A 219 -0.32 11.14 -4.38
CA GLY A 219 0.98 10.47 -4.32
C GLY A 219 1.05 9.29 -3.35
N MET A 220 -0.09 8.85 -2.79
CA MET A 220 -0.14 7.68 -1.89
C MET A 220 0.24 6.39 -2.62
N VAL A 221 -0.14 6.25 -3.90
CA VAL A 221 0.31 5.13 -4.75
C VAL A 221 1.83 5.04 -4.77
N THR A 222 2.52 6.17 -4.96
CA THR A 222 3.99 6.21 -4.99
C THR A 222 4.60 5.76 -3.67
N ILE A 223 4.07 6.24 -2.54
CA ILE A 223 4.52 5.87 -1.20
C ILE A 223 4.29 4.37 -0.93
N ALA A 224 3.13 3.86 -1.31
CA ALA A 224 2.78 2.47 -1.09
C ALA A 224 3.59 1.52 -2.00
N LEU A 225 3.85 1.89 -3.26
CA LEU A 225 4.76 1.15 -4.15
C LEU A 225 6.19 1.13 -3.61
N ALA A 226 6.69 2.27 -3.09
CA ALA A 226 8.00 2.31 -2.44
C ALA A 226 8.08 1.34 -1.27
N SER A 227 7.07 1.38 -0.40
CA SER A 227 6.98 0.49 0.76
C SER A 227 6.96 -0.97 0.35
N LEU A 228 6.19 -1.31 -0.70
CA LEU A 228 6.10 -2.65 -1.26
C LEU A 228 7.45 -3.11 -1.82
N VAL A 229 8.11 -2.30 -2.65
CA VAL A 229 9.40 -2.64 -3.26
C VAL A 229 10.50 -2.79 -2.20
N ILE A 230 10.53 -1.93 -1.18
CA ILE A 230 11.47 -2.08 -0.05
C ILE A 230 11.22 -3.40 0.67
N GLY A 231 9.95 -3.74 0.94
CA GLY A 231 9.57 -5.00 1.55
C GLY A 231 9.97 -6.21 0.72
N GLU A 232 9.69 -6.22 -0.58
CA GLU A 232 10.08 -7.29 -1.51
C GLU A 232 11.60 -7.44 -1.64
N THR A 233 12.34 -6.33 -1.55
CA THR A 233 13.81 -6.36 -1.61
C THR A 233 14.42 -7.07 -0.40
N ILE A 234 13.83 -6.88 0.79
CA ILE A 234 14.34 -7.44 2.04
C ILE A 234 13.94 -8.91 2.19
N PHE A 235 12.68 -9.24 1.90
CA PHE A 235 12.10 -10.57 2.17
C PHE A 235 12.03 -11.49 0.95
N GLY A 236 12.26 -10.95 -0.26
CA GLY A 236 12.23 -11.67 -1.53
C GLY A 236 10.83 -11.77 -2.15
N ARG A 237 10.75 -11.48 -3.44
CA ARG A 237 9.49 -11.34 -4.21
C ARG A 237 8.66 -12.63 -4.33
N HIS A 238 9.27 -13.81 -4.33
CA HIS A 238 8.61 -15.09 -4.63
C HIS A 238 8.48 -16.04 -3.44
N ARG A 239 8.53 -15.51 -2.22
CA ARG A 239 8.27 -16.32 -1.01
C ARG A 239 6.77 -16.43 -0.73
N SER A 240 6.41 -17.15 0.34
CA SER A 240 5.01 -17.38 0.69
C SER A 240 4.24 -16.06 0.89
N VAL A 241 2.92 -16.07 0.69
CA VAL A 241 2.01 -14.92 0.91
C VAL A 241 2.23 -14.27 2.28
N LYS A 242 2.44 -15.08 3.32
CA LYS A 242 2.70 -14.58 4.68
C LYS A 242 3.96 -13.72 4.74
N MET A 243 5.04 -14.15 4.08
CA MET A 243 6.29 -13.39 4.02
C MET A 243 6.11 -12.09 3.21
N GLY A 244 5.31 -12.11 2.14
CA GLY A 244 4.98 -10.92 1.37
C GLY A 244 4.28 -9.87 2.23
N ILE A 245 3.26 -10.25 2.99
CA ILE A 245 2.52 -9.35 3.89
C ILE A 245 3.43 -8.78 4.98
N VAL A 246 4.26 -9.60 5.63
CA VAL A 246 5.25 -9.13 6.62
C VAL A 246 6.27 -8.20 5.96
N GLY A 247 6.69 -8.49 4.74
CA GLY A 247 7.57 -7.63 3.95
C GLY A 247 6.97 -6.25 3.72
N VAL A 248 5.71 -6.19 3.32
CA VAL A 248 4.98 -4.92 3.10
C VAL A 248 4.89 -4.09 4.39
N LEU A 249 4.58 -4.73 5.53
CA LEU A 249 4.56 -4.06 6.84
C LEU A 249 5.92 -3.47 7.21
N ALA A 250 6.97 -4.27 7.11
CA ALA A 250 8.33 -3.84 7.41
C ALA A 250 8.79 -2.74 6.43
N GLY A 251 8.49 -2.87 5.15
CA GLY A 251 8.81 -1.89 4.12
C GLY A 251 8.16 -0.53 4.37
N SER A 252 6.88 -0.53 4.77
CA SER A 252 6.14 0.69 5.11
C SER A 252 6.71 1.38 6.35
N CYS A 253 7.02 0.64 7.40
CA CYS A 253 7.66 1.19 8.61
C CYS A 253 9.05 1.76 8.30
N LEU A 254 9.85 1.05 7.51
CA LEU A 254 11.18 1.52 7.09
C LEU A 254 11.09 2.78 6.22
N TYR A 255 10.19 2.79 5.22
CA TYR A 255 9.97 3.97 4.40
C TYR A 255 9.64 5.19 5.26
N ARG A 256 8.69 5.04 6.20
CA ARG A 256 8.27 6.14 7.07
C ARG A 256 9.38 6.60 8.02
N LEU A 257 10.22 5.68 8.48
CA LEU A 257 11.38 6.00 9.29
C LEU A 257 12.42 6.82 8.51
N ILE A 258 12.69 6.44 7.25
CA ILE A 258 13.59 7.21 6.37
C ILE A 258 13.04 8.64 6.16
N VAL A 259 11.74 8.76 5.90
CA VAL A 259 11.06 10.05 5.74
C VAL A 259 11.14 10.89 7.03
N ALA A 260 10.94 10.28 8.20
CA ALA A 260 11.03 10.97 9.48
C ALA A 260 12.46 11.49 9.78
N ILE A 261 13.49 10.75 9.37
CA ILE A 261 14.88 11.18 9.45
C ILE A 261 15.15 12.35 8.49
N ALA A 262 14.66 12.26 7.24
CA ALA A 262 14.82 13.31 6.25
C ALA A 262 14.20 14.64 6.71
N LEU A 263 13.03 14.60 7.37
CA LEU A 263 12.40 15.78 7.98
C LEU A 263 13.28 16.46 9.00
N ARG A 264 14.05 15.69 9.78
CA ARG A 264 14.95 16.25 10.80
C ARG A 264 16.17 16.95 10.21
N MET A 265 16.50 16.69 8.96
CA MET A 265 17.59 17.38 8.26
C MET A 265 17.18 18.75 7.72
N ASN A 266 16.11 19.36 8.26
CA ASN A 266 15.56 20.66 7.83
C ASN A 266 15.22 20.73 6.34
N VAL A 267 14.78 19.62 5.76
CA VAL A 267 14.24 19.61 4.39
C VAL A 267 12.90 20.36 4.40
N PRO A 268 12.71 21.39 3.56
CA PRO A 268 11.45 22.11 3.48
C PRO A 268 10.31 21.19 3.07
N THR A 269 9.11 21.47 3.56
CA THR A 269 7.91 20.64 3.34
C THR A 269 7.57 20.47 1.86
N GLU A 270 7.89 21.45 1.02
CA GLU A 270 7.70 21.43 -0.43
C GLU A 270 8.61 20.39 -1.11
N ALA A 271 9.80 20.15 -0.56
CA ALA A 271 10.74 19.16 -1.09
C ALA A 271 10.40 17.71 -0.72
N PHE A 272 9.37 17.49 0.09
CA PHE A 272 8.94 16.15 0.54
C PHE A 272 8.61 15.20 -0.61
N LYS A 273 7.88 15.71 -1.62
CA LYS A 273 7.52 14.93 -2.81
C LYS A 273 8.77 14.50 -3.59
N LEU A 274 9.78 15.37 -3.66
CA LEU A 274 11.05 15.07 -4.31
C LEU A 274 11.85 14.03 -3.52
N VAL A 275 11.94 14.17 -2.20
CA VAL A 275 12.59 13.16 -1.34
C VAL A 275 11.93 11.80 -1.46
N SER A 276 10.60 11.75 -1.43
CA SER A 276 9.84 10.52 -1.66
C SER A 276 10.16 9.90 -3.02
N ALA A 277 10.16 10.70 -4.10
CA ALA A 277 10.45 10.23 -5.44
C ALA A 277 11.89 9.66 -5.56
N VAL A 278 12.88 10.31 -4.93
CA VAL A 278 14.26 9.81 -4.90
C VAL A 278 14.36 8.49 -4.12
N ILE A 279 13.69 8.39 -2.95
CA ILE A 279 13.67 7.14 -2.17
C ILE A 279 13.07 6.00 -3.00
N VAL A 280 11.95 6.25 -3.69
CA VAL A 280 11.31 5.27 -4.58
C VAL A 280 12.24 4.86 -5.71
N ALA A 281 12.86 5.85 -6.39
CA ALA A 281 13.79 5.58 -7.49
C ALA A 281 14.97 4.71 -7.03
N VAL A 282 15.55 5.01 -5.88
CA VAL A 282 16.65 4.23 -5.29
C VAL A 282 16.16 2.83 -4.89
N ALA A 283 14.98 2.73 -4.26
CA ALA A 283 14.42 1.44 -3.85
C ALA A 283 14.19 0.50 -5.06
N ILE A 284 13.74 1.04 -6.20
CA ILE A 284 13.53 0.28 -7.44
C ILE A 284 14.87 -0.02 -8.14
N ALA A 285 15.81 0.92 -8.12
CA ALA A 285 17.09 0.77 -8.81
C ALA A 285 18.00 -0.27 -8.16
N VAL A 286 18.06 -0.33 -6.83
CA VAL A 286 18.96 -1.23 -6.08
C VAL A 286 18.77 -2.72 -6.44
N PRO A 287 17.54 -3.30 -6.46
CA PRO A 287 17.35 -4.69 -6.87
C PRO A 287 17.78 -4.94 -8.32
N LYS A 288 17.38 -4.05 -9.24
CA LYS A 288 17.74 -4.16 -10.67
C LYS A 288 19.24 -4.07 -10.90
N LEU A 289 19.93 -3.18 -10.18
CA LEU A 289 21.40 -3.09 -10.25
C LEU A 289 22.08 -4.35 -9.73
N LYS A 290 21.53 -4.97 -8.67
CA LYS A 290 22.05 -6.27 -8.18
C LYS A 290 21.85 -7.38 -9.20
N GLU A 291 20.67 -7.50 -9.81
CA GLU A 291 20.39 -8.48 -10.88
C GLU A 291 21.33 -8.26 -12.09
N TYR A 292 21.48 -7.03 -12.53
CA TYR A 292 22.37 -6.68 -13.63
C TYR A 292 23.84 -6.99 -13.31
N SER A 293 24.29 -6.71 -12.10
CA SER A 293 25.64 -7.04 -11.66
C SER A 293 25.88 -8.56 -11.57
N ALA A 294 24.87 -9.33 -11.14
CA ALA A 294 24.92 -10.79 -11.13
C ALA A 294 24.97 -11.36 -12.56
N PHE A 295 24.17 -10.81 -13.48
CA PHE A 295 24.20 -11.18 -14.90
C PHE A 295 25.57 -10.90 -15.53
N LEU A 296 26.17 -9.73 -15.27
CA LEU A 296 27.51 -9.40 -15.78
C LEU A 296 28.58 -10.34 -15.22
N ARG A 297 28.48 -10.74 -13.95
CA ARG A 297 29.40 -11.72 -13.35
C ARG A 297 29.25 -13.11 -14.00
N ALA A 298 28.02 -13.58 -14.18
CA ALA A 298 27.75 -14.86 -14.86
C ALA A 298 28.27 -14.86 -16.31
N ARG A 299 28.07 -13.75 -17.04
CA ARG A 299 28.59 -13.59 -18.40
C ARG A 299 30.13 -13.65 -18.45
N LYS A 300 30.79 -12.91 -17.54
CA LYS A 300 32.27 -12.96 -17.45
C LYS A 300 32.77 -14.37 -17.12
N GLN A 301 32.12 -15.10 -16.23
CA GLN A 301 32.47 -16.50 -15.92
C GLN A 301 32.28 -17.42 -17.12
N ALA A 302 31.19 -17.29 -17.88
CA ALA A 302 30.96 -18.05 -19.10
C ALA A 302 32.03 -17.75 -20.17
N GLU A 303 32.40 -16.49 -20.36
CA GLU A 303 33.47 -16.09 -21.28
C GLU A 303 34.86 -16.68 -20.86
N GLN A 304 35.13 -16.73 -19.54
CA GLN A 304 36.35 -17.34 -19.02
C GLN A 304 36.36 -18.85 -19.25
N MET A 305 35.27 -19.55 -18.95
CA MET A 305 35.15 -20.98 -19.22
C MET A 305 35.33 -21.32 -20.72
N HIS A 306 34.77 -20.52 -21.61
CA HIS A 306 34.95 -20.67 -23.05
C HIS A 306 36.40 -20.46 -23.48
N ARG A 307 37.11 -19.47 -22.91
CA ARG A 307 38.54 -19.23 -23.18
C ARG A 307 39.40 -20.38 -22.68
N ASP A 308 39.11 -20.91 -21.49
CA ASP A 308 39.87 -22.01 -20.90
C ASP A 308 39.63 -23.35 -21.65
N ALA A 309 38.38 -23.62 -22.05
CA ALA A 309 38.06 -24.75 -22.92
C ALA A 309 38.81 -24.70 -24.28
N ASN A 310 38.81 -23.52 -24.92
CA ASN A 310 39.55 -23.31 -26.18
C ASN A 310 41.09 -23.43 -26.00
N ARG A 311 41.61 -23.02 -24.84
CA ARG A 311 43.05 -23.23 -24.51
C ARG A 311 43.38 -24.70 -24.28
N ALA A 312 42.49 -25.46 -23.61
CA ALA A 312 42.66 -26.90 -23.39
C ALA A 312 42.64 -27.68 -24.72
N LEU A 313 41.71 -27.36 -25.64
CA LEU A 313 41.63 -27.95 -26.96
C LEU A 313 42.90 -27.68 -27.79
N ARG A 314 43.49 -26.50 -27.71
CA ARG A 314 44.75 -26.16 -28.40
C ARG A 314 46.00 -26.84 -27.81
N LYS A 315 45.97 -27.25 -26.53
CA LYS A 315 47.06 -27.97 -25.87
C LYS A 315 46.95 -29.48 -26.04
N GLY A 316 45.76 -30.04 -26.20
CA GLY A 316 45.55 -31.48 -26.44
C GLY A 316 45.69 -31.95 -27.89
N GLY A 317 45.83 -31.03 -28.84
CA GLY A 317 46.02 -31.31 -30.27
C GLY A 317 47.46 -31.18 -30.76
N ARG A 318 48.43 -31.24 -29.85
CA ARG A 318 49.86 -31.43 -30.10
C ARG A 318 50.27 -32.73 -29.42
#